data_ada301795110aa354f281f663810b015
#
_entry.id   ada301795110aa354f281f663810b015
#
_cell.length_a   1.000
_cell.length_b   1.000
_cell.length_c   1.000
_cell.angle_alpha   90.00
_cell.angle_beta   90.00
_cell.angle_gamma   90.00
#
_symmetry.space_group_name_H-M   'P 1'
#
loop_
_entity.id
_entity.type
_entity.pdbx_description
1 polymer ?
#
loop_
_entity_poly.entity_id
_entity_poly.type
_entity_poly.pdbx_seq_one_letter_code
_entity_poly.pdbx_strand_id
1 'polypeptide(L)'
;MAVADLVESAAGNGSLEMDTLLSLIVLRIGPFAPAGTLESLYGDRYSLQREVIPDAHALTAVVDACGKCGRGGLAASLCFRSAEGLSEAWETALGHRLKVIRALRFALEKSDPDGFYTVEEPAVASDLADALVRDTLIEPPVMVAAKAGDLCHISVRSTGTHGIRLGDAVHDAAVQCGGFGGGHSLRAGATVSCVRLDEFRETFGRIVTA
;
A
#
# COMPACT_ATOMS: atom_id res chain seq x y z
N MET A 1 2.25 3.09 -24.05
CA MET A 1 3.62 2.55 -23.96
C MET A 1 3.98 2.52 -22.48
N ALA A 2 4.13 1.34 -21.93
CA ALA A 2 4.40 1.17 -20.50
C ALA A 2 5.86 1.54 -20.18
N VAL A 3 6.16 1.83 -18.91
CA VAL A 3 7.55 2.05 -18.43
C VAL A 3 8.44 0.85 -18.78
N ALA A 4 7.87 -0.36 -18.82
CA ALA A 4 8.55 -1.57 -19.28
C ALA A 4 9.17 -1.43 -20.68
N ASP A 5 8.46 -0.82 -21.64
CA ASP A 5 8.96 -0.63 -22.99
C ASP A 5 10.17 0.33 -23.03
N LEU A 6 10.21 1.29 -22.09
CA LEU A 6 11.36 2.21 -21.93
C LEU A 6 12.57 1.49 -21.35
N VAL A 7 12.34 0.61 -20.37
CA VAL A 7 13.40 -0.19 -19.73
C VAL A 7 13.98 -1.18 -20.76
N GLU A 8 13.14 -1.88 -21.53
CA GLU A 8 13.57 -2.80 -22.57
C GLU A 8 14.33 -2.08 -23.70
N SER A 9 13.83 -0.93 -24.16
CA SER A 9 14.49 -0.11 -25.17
C SER A 9 15.85 0.42 -24.73
N ALA A 10 15.98 0.72 -23.44
CA ALA A 10 17.20 1.25 -22.84
C ALA A 10 18.21 0.15 -22.45
N ALA A 11 17.73 -1.05 -22.06
CA ALA A 11 18.55 -2.21 -21.73
C ALA A 11 19.24 -2.84 -22.96
N GLY A 12 18.77 -2.56 -24.17
CA GLY A 12 19.36 -3.08 -25.42
C GLY A 12 20.80 -2.60 -25.70
N ASN A 13 21.31 -1.60 -24.97
CA ASN A 13 22.63 -0.97 -25.19
C ASN A 13 23.62 -1.04 -24.02
N GLY A 14 23.47 -1.96 -23.06
CA GLY A 14 24.34 -2.05 -21.90
C GLY A 14 23.68 -1.52 -20.62
N SER A 15 24.38 -1.49 -19.50
CA SER A 15 23.82 -1.08 -18.21
C SER A 15 23.22 0.33 -18.29
N LEU A 16 21.90 0.42 -18.14
CA LEU A 16 21.21 1.70 -18.03
C LEU A 16 21.64 2.36 -16.71
N GLU A 17 22.26 3.54 -16.80
CA GLU A 17 22.54 4.31 -15.59
C GLU A 17 21.22 4.73 -14.91
N MET A 18 21.17 4.60 -13.59
CA MET A 18 19.96 4.89 -12.80
C MET A 18 19.45 6.31 -13.05
N ASP A 19 20.32 7.28 -13.20
CA ASP A 19 19.95 8.67 -13.45
C ASP A 19 19.30 8.86 -14.83
N THR A 20 19.75 8.10 -15.82
CA THR A 20 19.13 8.08 -17.15
C THR A 20 17.73 7.47 -17.08
N LEU A 21 17.56 6.34 -16.39
CA LEU A 21 16.26 5.72 -16.18
C LEU A 21 15.29 6.66 -15.45
N LEU A 22 15.77 7.29 -14.37
CA LEU A 22 14.96 8.24 -13.60
C LEU A 22 14.53 9.43 -14.46
N SER A 23 15.44 9.99 -15.25
CA SER A 23 15.14 11.09 -16.18
C SER A 23 14.08 10.69 -17.22
N LEU A 24 14.17 9.49 -17.79
CA LEU A 24 13.17 8.98 -18.72
C LEU A 24 11.80 8.78 -18.06
N ILE A 25 11.78 8.27 -16.83
CA ILE A 25 10.55 8.15 -16.05
C ILE A 25 9.92 9.52 -15.82
N VAL A 26 10.68 10.49 -15.32
CA VAL A 26 10.22 11.87 -15.06
C VAL A 26 9.69 12.52 -16.32
N LEU A 27 10.39 12.43 -17.45
CA LEU A 27 9.91 12.95 -18.73
C LEU A 27 8.61 12.31 -19.19
N ARG A 28 8.44 11.02 -18.91
CA ARG A 28 7.26 10.26 -19.34
C ARG A 28 6.03 10.56 -18.49
N ILE A 29 6.18 10.66 -17.17
CA ILE A 29 5.05 10.85 -16.26
C ILE A 29 4.79 12.33 -15.93
N GLY A 30 5.80 13.21 -16.09
CA GLY A 30 5.74 14.62 -15.72
C GLY A 30 4.51 15.38 -16.21
N PRO A 31 4.03 15.18 -17.46
CA PRO A 31 2.81 15.85 -17.94
C PRO A 31 1.52 15.46 -17.19
N PHE A 32 1.52 14.35 -16.45
CA PHE A 32 0.34 13.76 -15.84
C PHE A 32 0.46 13.61 -14.32
N ALA A 33 1.69 13.65 -13.77
CA ALA A 33 1.95 13.42 -12.36
C ALA A 33 1.88 14.73 -11.57
N PRO A 34 1.24 14.74 -10.38
CA PRO A 34 1.34 15.85 -9.45
C PRO A 34 2.81 16.13 -9.06
N ALA A 35 3.12 17.38 -8.73
CA ALA A 35 4.48 17.77 -8.35
C ALA A 35 5.05 16.94 -7.19
N GLY A 36 4.23 16.68 -6.15
CA GLY A 36 4.63 15.84 -5.01
C GLY A 36 5.00 14.41 -5.40
N THR A 37 4.34 13.83 -6.43
CA THR A 37 4.69 12.51 -6.96
C THR A 37 6.08 12.54 -7.61
N LEU A 38 6.37 13.60 -8.37
CA LEU A 38 7.69 13.76 -8.99
C LEU A 38 8.79 13.99 -7.93
N GLU A 39 8.50 14.80 -6.92
CA GLU A 39 9.41 15.02 -5.79
C GLU A 39 9.70 13.73 -5.03
N SER A 40 8.71 12.84 -4.88
CA SER A 40 8.87 11.55 -4.19
C SER A 40 9.77 10.55 -4.90
N LEU A 41 10.12 10.79 -6.18
CA LEU A 41 11.12 10.00 -6.91
C LEU A 41 12.53 10.30 -6.46
N TYR A 42 12.73 11.43 -5.80
CA TYR A 42 14.02 11.87 -5.27
C TYR A 42 13.97 11.75 -3.74
N GLY A 43 15.03 11.22 -3.17
CA GLY A 43 15.13 11.06 -1.72
C GLY A 43 16.49 10.55 -1.29
N ASP A 44 16.73 10.60 0.02
CA ASP A 44 17.95 10.08 0.59
C ASP A 44 18.05 8.57 0.43
N ARG A 45 19.22 8.08 0.04
CA ARG A 45 19.55 6.65 0.05
C ARG A 45 20.35 6.33 1.29
N TYR A 46 19.87 5.33 2.03
CA TYR A 46 20.56 4.83 3.21
C TYR A 46 21.20 3.49 2.89
N SER A 47 22.54 3.46 2.85
CA SER A 47 23.31 2.23 2.63
C SER A 47 23.56 1.49 3.94
N LEU A 48 23.17 0.24 3.98
CA LEU A 48 23.31 -0.66 5.12
C LEU A 48 24.47 -1.63 4.85
N GLN A 49 25.64 -1.34 5.40
CA GLN A 49 26.89 -2.05 5.07
C GLN A 49 26.92 -3.54 5.52
N ARG A 50 26.06 -3.93 6.47
CA ARG A 50 26.09 -5.26 7.06
C ARG A 50 24.84 -6.10 6.75
N GLU A 51 23.88 -5.54 6.02
CA GLU A 51 22.63 -6.21 5.73
C GLU A 51 22.69 -6.98 4.40
N VAL A 52 21.92 -8.05 4.28
CA VAL A 52 21.83 -8.87 3.06
C VAL A 52 21.26 -8.10 1.86
N ILE A 53 20.45 -7.10 2.14
CA ILE A 53 19.99 -6.12 1.16
C ILE A 53 20.57 -4.77 1.59
N PRO A 54 21.53 -4.22 0.84
CA PRO A 54 22.29 -3.04 1.28
C PRO A 54 21.51 -1.72 1.17
N ASP A 55 20.38 -1.69 0.51
CA ASP A 55 19.51 -0.51 0.43
C ASP A 55 18.41 -0.61 1.48
N ALA A 56 18.29 0.38 2.37
CA ALA A 56 17.34 0.36 3.48
C ALA A 56 15.88 0.34 3.02
N HIS A 57 15.55 1.09 1.96
CA HIS A 57 14.19 1.12 1.43
C HIS A 57 13.82 -0.23 0.80
N ALA A 58 14.76 -0.83 0.06
CA ALA A 58 14.56 -2.15 -0.51
C ALA A 58 14.42 -3.22 0.57
N LEU A 59 15.26 -3.22 1.60
CA LEU A 59 15.16 -4.15 2.73
C LEU A 59 13.79 -4.03 3.41
N THR A 60 13.37 -2.81 3.73
CA THR A 60 12.08 -2.55 4.37
C THR A 60 10.92 -3.06 3.51
N ALA A 61 10.95 -2.78 2.21
CA ALA A 61 9.90 -3.19 1.29
C ALA A 61 9.80 -4.73 1.16
N VAL A 62 10.95 -5.42 1.13
CA VAL A 62 10.98 -6.89 1.04
C VAL A 62 10.50 -7.52 2.34
N VAL A 63 10.96 -7.04 3.50
CA VAL A 63 10.55 -7.55 4.81
C VAL A 63 9.05 -7.33 5.04
N ASP A 64 8.53 -6.14 4.73
CA ASP A 64 7.12 -5.80 4.85
C ASP A 64 6.24 -6.72 3.97
N ALA A 65 6.61 -6.87 2.70
CA ALA A 65 5.88 -7.76 1.78
C ALA A 65 5.88 -9.22 2.25
N CYS A 66 7.02 -9.72 2.74
CA CYS A 66 7.11 -11.07 3.30
C CYS A 66 6.19 -11.22 4.51
N GLY A 67 6.14 -10.23 5.41
CA GLY A 67 5.22 -10.22 6.56
C GLY A 67 3.76 -10.27 6.13
N LYS A 68 3.34 -9.40 5.22
CA LYS A 68 1.98 -9.31 4.69
C LYS A 68 1.53 -10.58 3.95
N CYS A 69 2.46 -11.23 3.23
CA CYS A 69 2.19 -12.45 2.49
C CYS A 69 2.30 -13.74 3.32
N GLY A 70 2.36 -13.65 4.66
CA GLY A 70 2.46 -14.82 5.54
C GLY A 70 3.82 -15.51 5.51
N ARG A 71 4.86 -14.86 4.98
CA ARG A 71 6.23 -15.35 4.89
C ARG A 71 7.11 -14.76 6.00
N GLY A 72 6.57 -14.64 7.21
CA GLY A 72 7.27 -14.04 8.35
C GLY A 72 8.64 -14.69 8.67
N GLY A 73 8.79 -15.98 8.41
CA GLY A 73 10.09 -16.67 8.54
C GLY A 73 11.16 -16.10 7.62
N LEU A 74 10.84 -15.82 6.34
CA LEU A 74 11.77 -15.17 5.41
C LEU A 74 12.12 -13.75 5.88
N ALA A 75 11.12 -12.97 6.29
CA ALA A 75 11.34 -11.64 6.83
C ALA A 75 12.31 -11.66 8.03
N ALA A 76 12.10 -12.58 8.98
CA ALA A 76 12.97 -12.75 10.14
C ALA A 76 14.39 -13.14 9.74
N SER A 77 14.57 -14.12 8.80
CA SER A 77 15.88 -14.52 8.30
C SER A 77 16.67 -13.35 7.75
N LEU A 78 16.05 -12.50 6.93
CA LEU A 78 16.69 -11.29 6.40
C LEU A 78 17.11 -10.32 7.51
N CYS A 79 16.26 -10.11 8.53
CA CYS A 79 16.59 -9.27 9.68
C CYS A 79 17.72 -9.85 10.53
N PHE A 80 17.91 -11.17 10.53
CA PHE A 80 19.06 -11.84 11.14
C PHE A 80 20.28 -11.95 10.21
N ARG A 81 20.25 -11.23 9.10
CA ARG A 81 21.35 -11.19 8.11
C ARG A 81 21.63 -12.52 7.43
N SER A 82 20.66 -13.40 7.38
CA SER A 82 20.76 -14.63 6.60
C SER A 82 20.38 -14.37 5.16
N ALA A 83 21.23 -14.76 4.21
CA ALA A 83 20.92 -14.71 2.79
C ALA A 83 20.07 -15.91 2.33
N GLU A 84 19.79 -16.85 3.25
CA GLU A 84 18.93 -17.99 2.95
C GLU A 84 17.50 -17.51 2.62
N GLY A 85 16.97 -17.92 1.48
CA GLY A 85 15.66 -17.50 1.00
C GLY A 85 15.60 -16.08 0.41
N LEU A 86 16.73 -15.41 0.19
CA LEU A 86 16.76 -14.04 -0.36
C LEU A 86 16.04 -13.93 -1.71
N SER A 87 16.25 -14.89 -2.62
CA SER A 87 15.55 -14.92 -3.92
C SER A 87 14.04 -15.04 -3.75
N GLU A 88 13.59 -15.97 -2.89
CA GLU A 88 12.18 -16.17 -2.58
C GLU A 88 11.54 -14.92 -1.95
N ALA A 89 12.29 -14.22 -1.09
CA ALA A 89 11.82 -12.96 -0.49
C ALA A 89 11.63 -11.87 -1.54
N TRP A 90 12.56 -11.73 -2.51
CA TRP A 90 12.42 -10.80 -3.63
C TRP A 90 11.24 -11.14 -4.54
N GLU A 91 11.07 -12.43 -4.88
CA GLU A 91 9.92 -12.89 -5.68
C GLU A 91 8.59 -12.60 -4.97
N THR A 92 8.54 -12.82 -3.64
CA THR A 92 7.38 -12.50 -2.82
C THR A 92 7.07 -11.00 -2.86
N ALA A 93 8.09 -10.16 -2.69
CA ALA A 93 7.93 -8.71 -2.72
C ALA A 93 7.49 -8.19 -4.10
N LEU A 94 8.08 -8.70 -5.17
CA LEU A 94 7.70 -8.34 -6.54
C LEU A 94 6.26 -8.79 -6.85
N GLY A 95 5.92 -10.03 -6.51
CA GLY A 95 4.57 -10.56 -6.69
C GLY A 95 3.53 -9.75 -5.93
N HIS A 96 3.81 -9.40 -4.68
CA HIS A 96 2.94 -8.54 -3.87
C HIS A 96 2.75 -7.15 -4.51
N ARG A 97 3.83 -6.50 -4.93
CA ARG A 97 3.75 -5.18 -5.60
C ARG A 97 2.91 -5.22 -6.88
N LEU A 98 3.03 -6.27 -7.68
CA LEU A 98 2.22 -6.44 -8.89
C LEU A 98 0.72 -6.60 -8.56
N LYS A 99 0.38 -7.28 -7.47
CA LYS A 99 -1.01 -7.39 -7.00
C LYS A 99 -1.56 -6.04 -6.55
N VAL A 100 -0.80 -5.26 -5.80
CA VAL A 100 -1.19 -3.89 -5.40
C VAL A 100 -1.43 -3.01 -6.63
N ILE A 101 -0.54 -3.03 -7.63
CA ILE A 101 -0.69 -2.25 -8.86
C ILE A 101 -1.96 -2.65 -9.62
N ARG A 102 -2.27 -3.95 -9.72
CA ARG A 102 -3.50 -4.43 -10.37
C ARG A 102 -4.74 -3.97 -9.62
N ALA A 103 -4.74 -4.09 -8.30
CA ALA A 103 -5.84 -3.62 -7.45
C ALA A 103 -6.05 -2.11 -7.57
N LEU A 104 -4.95 -1.32 -7.59
CA LEU A 104 -5.01 0.13 -7.78
C LEU A 104 -5.63 0.50 -9.13
N ARG A 105 -5.20 -0.12 -10.22
CA ARG A 105 -5.79 0.13 -11.54
C ARG A 105 -7.28 -0.17 -11.56
N PHE A 106 -7.69 -1.30 -11.01
CA PHE A 106 -9.09 -1.68 -10.92
C PHE A 106 -9.92 -0.70 -10.07
N ALA A 107 -9.36 -0.24 -8.93
CA ALA A 107 -10.03 0.74 -8.07
C ALA A 107 -10.21 2.09 -8.79
N LEU A 108 -9.21 2.56 -9.51
CA LEU A 108 -9.28 3.81 -10.27
C LEU A 108 -10.25 3.72 -11.46
N GLU A 109 -10.37 2.56 -12.10
CA GLU A 109 -11.34 2.33 -13.18
C GLU A 109 -12.78 2.31 -12.67
N LYS A 110 -13.02 1.78 -11.45
CA LYS A 110 -14.36 1.72 -10.84
C LYS A 110 -14.81 3.02 -10.20
N SER A 111 -13.90 3.84 -9.70
CA SER A 111 -14.14 5.13 -9.04
C SER A 111 -15.38 5.12 -8.13
N ASP A 112 -15.24 4.55 -6.93
CA ASP A 112 -16.33 4.56 -5.94
C ASP A 112 -16.41 5.94 -5.28
N PRO A 113 -17.57 6.64 -5.35
CA PRO A 113 -17.71 7.99 -4.82
C PRO A 113 -17.59 8.06 -3.29
N ASP A 114 -17.85 6.95 -2.60
CA ASP A 114 -17.74 6.88 -1.14
C ASP A 114 -16.34 6.47 -0.68
N GLY A 115 -15.40 6.28 -1.60
CA GLY A 115 -14.03 5.85 -1.27
C GLY A 115 -13.95 4.43 -0.68
N PHE A 116 -14.94 3.56 -0.96
CA PHE A 116 -14.99 2.20 -0.45
C PHE A 116 -14.62 1.18 -1.52
N TYR A 117 -13.61 0.35 -1.22
CA TYR A 117 -13.11 -0.67 -2.13
C TYR A 117 -13.03 -2.03 -1.47
N THR A 118 -13.14 -3.08 -2.26
CA THR A 118 -12.96 -4.46 -1.79
C THR A 118 -11.86 -5.14 -2.58
N VAL A 119 -11.07 -5.95 -1.91
CA VAL A 119 -10.01 -6.78 -2.50
C VAL A 119 -10.14 -8.23 -2.04
N GLU A 120 -9.69 -9.16 -2.85
CA GLU A 120 -9.73 -10.58 -2.52
C GLU A 120 -8.65 -10.96 -1.50
N GLU A 121 -7.47 -10.34 -1.61
CA GLU A 121 -6.31 -10.66 -0.80
C GLU A 121 -6.10 -9.67 0.35
N PRO A 122 -6.19 -10.10 1.62
CA PRO A 122 -5.98 -9.22 2.77
C PRO A 122 -4.63 -8.50 2.78
N ALA A 123 -3.58 -9.15 2.26
CA ALA A 123 -2.25 -8.57 2.16
C ALA A 123 -2.21 -7.27 1.34
N VAL A 124 -3.13 -7.10 0.38
CA VAL A 124 -3.16 -5.95 -0.53
C VAL A 124 -3.90 -4.76 0.05
N ALA A 125 -4.83 -4.98 1.01
CA ALA A 125 -5.79 -3.96 1.45
C ALA A 125 -5.12 -2.70 1.99
N SER A 126 -4.10 -2.83 2.84
CA SER A 126 -3.42 -1.68 3.43
C SER A 126 -2.63 -0.86 2.42
N ASP A 127 -1.94 -1.54 1.50
CA ASP A 127 -1.12 -0.87 0.49
C ASP A 127 -1.96 -0.20 -0.59
N LEU A 128 -3.10 -0.82 -0.94
CA LEU A 128 -4.07 -0.19 -1.83
C LEU A 128 -4.64 1.08 -1.19
N ALA A 129 -5.05 1.01 0.09
CA ALA A 129 -5.56 2.19 0.79
C ALA A 129 -4.51 3.31 0.88
N ASP A 130 -3.25 2.97 1.17
CA ASP A 130 -2.14 3.94 1.16
C ASP A 130 -1.90 4.54 -0.23
N ALA A 131 -1.97 3.73 -1.29
CA ALA A 131 -1.78 4.21 -2.66
C ALA A 131 -2.92 5.12 -3.15
N LEU A 132 -4.17 4.82 -2.78
CA LEU A 132 -5.34 5.62 -3.17
C LEU A 132 -5.35 7.01 -2.51
N VAL A 133 -4.87 7.11 -1.28
CA VAL A 133 -4.79 8.39 -0.55
C VAL A 133 -3.54 9.18 -0.92
N ARG A 134 -2.45 8.49 -1.28
CA ARG A 134 -1.23 9.15 -1.73
C ARG A 134 -1.53 9.96 -2.99
N ASP A 135 -0.98 11.14 -3.06
CA ASP A 135 -1.15 12.06 -4.20
C ASP A 135 -2.62 12.45 -4.47
N THR A 136 -3.50 12.30 -3.48
CA THR A 136 -4.92 12.67 -3.58
C THR A 136 -5.65 12.06 -4.79
N LEU A 137 -5.33 10.82 -5.14
CA LEU A 137 -5.99 10.10 -6.22
C LEU A 137 -7.49 9.94 -5.96
N ILE A 138 -7.84 9.70 -4.69
CA ILE A 138 -9.22 9.61 -4.19
C ILE A 138 -9.34 10.50 -2.97
N GLU A 139 -10.49 11.18 -2.84
CA GLU A 139 -10.76 12.03 -1.68
C GLU A 139 -10.94 11.17 -0.41
N PRO A 140 -10.20 11.47 0.66
CA PRO A 140 -10.28 10.70 1.90
C PRO A 140 -11.55 11.02 2.71
N PRO A 141 -11.96 10.14 3.64
CA PRO A 141 -11.29 8.90 4.01
C PRO A 141 -11.52 7.76 3.01
N VAL A 142 -10.46 7.00 2.71
CA VAL A 142 -10.53 5.81 1.87
C VAL A 142 -10.58 4.55 2.74
N MET A 143 -11.48 3.64 2.41
CA MET A 143 -11.67 2.37 3.10
C MET A 143 -11.48 1.20 2.12
N VAL A 144 -10.60 0.27 2.48
CA VAL A 144 -10.39 -0.96 1.71
C VAL A 144 -10.65 -2.15 2.61
N ALA A 145 -11.59 -3.00 2.21
CA ALA A 145 -11.96 -4.22 2.92
C ALA A 145 -11.48 -5.46 2.17
N ALA A 146 -11.01 -6.46 2.90
CA ALA A 146 -10.62 -7.75 2.38
C ALA A 146 -11.24 -8.88 3.22
N LYS A 147 -11.76 -9.90 2.56
CA LYS A 147 -12.36 -11.05 3.22
C LYS A 147 -11.29 -12.08 3.60
N ALA A 148 -11.33 -12.53 4.87
CA ALA A 148 -10.50 -13.60 5.40
C ALA A 148 -11.39 -14.59 6.17
N GLY A 149 -11.87 -15.62 5.50
CA GLY A 149 -12.91 -16.52 6.06
C GLY A 149 -14.21 -15.78 6.31
N ASP A 150 -14.72 -15.84 7.55
CA ASP A 150 -15.95 -15.14 7.97
C ASP A 150 -15.69 -13.71 8.47
N LEU A 151 -14.42 -13.30 8.51
CA LEU A 151 -14.01 -11.98 8.95
C LEU A 151 -13.61 -11.12 7.76
N CYS A 152 -13.90 -9.83 7.85
CA CYS A 152 -13.42 -8.80 6.96
C CYS A 152 -12.38 -7.95 7.68
N HIS A 153 -11.17 -7.87 7.10
CA HIS A 153 -10.13 -6.93 7.50
C HIS A 153 -10.29 -5.63 6.72
N ILE A 154 -10.33 -4.54 7.44
CA ILE A 154 -10.61 -3.22 6.88
C ILE A 154 -9.41 -2.32 7.15
N SER A 155 -8.91 -1.67 6.12
CA SER A 155 -7.88 -0.63 6.19
C SER A 155 -8.49 0.71 5.83
N VAL A 156 -8.35 1.70 6.71
CA VAL A 156 -8.87 3.06 6.50
C VAL A 156 -7.71 4.05 6.51
N ARG A 157 -7.74 4.99 5.58
CA ARG A 157 -6.71 6.02 5.40
C ARG A 157 -7.32 7.40 5.24
N SER A 158 -6.62 8.42 5.76
CA SER A 158 -6.98 9.83 5.61
C SER A 158 -5.72 10.69 5.40
N THR A 159 -5.89 11.90 4.87
CA THR A 159 -4.81 12.90 4.71
C THR A 159 -4.70 13.87 5.88
N GLY A 160 -5.59 13.78 6.86
CA GLY A 160 -5.61 14.69 8.02
C GLY A 160 -6.25 16.07 7.78
N THR A 161 -6.71 16.33 6.56
CA THR A 161 -7.34 17.61 6.21
C THR A 161 -8.70 17.85 6.89
N HIS A 162 -9.31 16.80 7.44
CA HIS A 162 -10.67 16.83 7.97
C HIS A 162 -10.77 16.90 9.50
N GLY A 163 -9.64 16.99 10.23
CA GLY A 163 -9.66 17.04 11.70
C GLY A 163 -10.16 15.77 12.40
N ILE A 164 -10.42 14.70 11.65
CA ILE A 164 -10.98 13.46 12.16
C ILE A 164 -9.88 12.65 12.86
N ARG A 165 -10.18 12.18 14.07
CA ARG A 165 -9.35 11.18 14.76
C ARG A 165 -9.70 9.79 14.24
N LEU A 166 -9.11 9.43 13.10
CA LEU A 166 -9.48 8.23 12.35
C LEU A 166 -9.46 6.95 13.19
N GLY A 167 -8.45 6.81 14.09
CA GLY A 167 -8.33 5.66 14.97
C GLY A 167 -9.53 5.50 15.90
N ASP A 168 -10.03 6.60 16.48
CA ASP A 168 -11.18 6.59 17.38
C ASP A 168 -12.47 6.28 16.60
N ALA A 169 -12.67 6.91 15.45
CA ALA A 169 -13.84 6.67 14.61
C ALA A 169 -13.94 5.21 14.14
N VAL A 170 -12.81 4.63 13.75
CA VAL A 170 -12.74 3.21 13.36
C VAL A 170 -12.95 2.29 14.56
N HIS A 171 -12.41 2.64 15.73
CA HIS A 171 -12.65 1.88 16.97
C HIS A 171 -14.13 1.83 17.31
N ASP A 172 -14.77 3.00 17.37
CA ASP A 172 -16.17 3.12 17.77
C ASP A 172 -17.11 2.39 16.78
N ALA A 173 -16.85 2.53 15.48
CA ALA A 173 -17.59 1.80 14.46
C ALA A 173 -17.42 0.27 14.58
N ALA A 174 -16.18 -0.19 14.81
CA ALA A 174 -15.90 -1.62 14.95
C ALA A 174 -16.58 -2.23 16.20
N VAL A 175 -16.51 -1.54 17.33
CA VAL A 175 -17.14 -2.00 18.59
C VAL A 175 -18.66 -2.08 18.42
N GLN A 176 -19.31 -1.11 17.80
CA GLN A 176 -20.76 -1.13 17.53
C GLN A 176 -21.14 -2.32 16.63
N CYS A 177 -20.24 -2.76 15.75
CA CYS A 177 -20.43 -3.93 14.90
C CYS A 177 -19.94 -5.24 15.53
N GLY A 178 -19.65 -5.26 16.84
CA GLY A 178 -19.17 -6.47 17.52
C GLY A 178 -17.80 -6.97 17.07
N GLY A 179 -17.02 -6.09 16.44
CA GLY A 179 -15.65 -6.33 16.02
C GLY A 179 -14.63 -5.59 16.88
N PHE A 180 -13.44 -5.43 16.37
CA PHE A 180 -12.37 -4.64 16.99
C PHE A 180 -11.64 -3.81 15.94
N GLY A 181 -11.15 -2.67 16.35
CA GLY A 181 -10.45 -1.75 15.46
C GLY A 181 -9.78 -0.62 16.23
N GLY A 182 -9.08 0.22 15.50
CA GLY A 182 -8.37 1.38 16.02
C GLY A 182 -7.20 1.76 15.15
N GLY A 183 -6.36 2.66 15.64
CA GLY A 183 -5.18 3.13 14.91
C GLY A 183 -4.75 4.52 15.32
N HIS A 184 -4.18 5.23 14.37
CA HIS A 184 -3.69 6.60 14.53
C HIS A 184 -4.60 7.60 13.79
N SER A 185 -4.24 8.88 13.83
CA SER A 185 -5.03 9.95 13.22
C SER A 185 -5.22 9.81 11.69
N LEU A 186 -4.27 9.19 10.98
CA LEU A 186 -4.29 9.08 9.52
C LEU A 186 -4.41 7.64 9.02
N ARG A 187 -4.20 6.64 9.88
CA ARG A 187 -4.16 5.22 9.53
C ARG A 187 -4.85 4.42 10.62
N ALA A 188 -5.89 3.71 10.24
CA ALA A 188 -6.62 2.85 11.13
C ALA A 188 -7.02 1.55 10.43
N GLY A 189 -7.39 0.56 11.21
CA GLY A 189 -7.88 -0.71 10.71
C GLY A 189 -8.90 -1.34 11.65
N ALA A 190 -9.73 -2.17 11.11
CA ALA A 190 -10.72 -2.93 11.86
C ALA A 190 -10.83 -4.36 11.35
N THR A 191 -11.35 -5.22 12.22
CA THR A 191 -11.80 -6.56 11.86
C THR A 191 -13.22 -6.74 12.36
N VAL A 192 -14.13 -7.03 11.44
CA VAL A 192 -15.54 -7.28 11.73
C VAL A 192 -16.00 -8.58 11.04
N SER A 193 -17.11 -9.13 11.47
CA SER A 193 -17.73 -10.21 10.69
C SER A 193 -18.15 -9.68 9.32
N CYS A 194 -17.94 -10.47 8.25
CA CYS A 194 -18.25 -10.04 6.89
C CYS A 194 -19.76 -9.74 6.70
N VAL A 195 -20.63 -10.35 7.47
CA VAL A 195 -22.08 -10.05 7.43
C VAL A 195 -22.42 -8.67 8.04
N ARG A 196 -21.48 -8.06 8.77
CA ARG A 196 -21.61 -6.74 9.38
C ARG A 196 -20.83 -5.64 8.65
N LEU A 197 -20.25 -5.95 7.49
CA LEU A 197 -19.39 -5.00 6.77
C LEU A 197 -20.15 -3.73 6.34
N ASP A 198 -21.36 -3.89 5.81
CA ASP A 198 -22.18 -2.76 5.38
C ASP A 198 -22.61 -1.90 6.58
N GLU A 199 -22.97 -2.52 7.70
CA GLU A 199 -23.27 -1.82 8.94
C GLU A 199 -22.06 -1.04 9.48
N PHE A 200 -20.88 -1.63 9.40
CA PHE A 200 -19.64 -0.94 9.76
C PHE A 200 -19.42 0.29 8.88
N ARG A 201 -19.58 0.17 7.56
CA ARG A 201 -19.45 1.26 6.60
C ARG A 201 -20.42 2.40 6.92
N GLU A 202 -21.70 2.11 7.15
CA GLU A 202 -22.71 3.09 7.50
C GLU A 202 -22.43 3.78 8.84
N THR A 203 -22.02 3.00 9.84
CA THR A 203 -21.70 3.51 11.18
C THR A 203 -20.48 4.42 11.15
N PHE A 204 -19.41 3.98 10.46
CA PHE A 204 -18.22 4.80 10.25
C PHE A 204 -18.56 6.11 9.53
N GLY A 205 -19.34 6.06 8.44
CA GLY A 205 -19.76 7.24 7.71
C GLY A 205 -20.50 8.25 8.58
N ARG A 206 -21.40 7.79 9.46
CA ARG A 206 -22.12 8.66 10.43
C ARG A 206 -21.17 9.32 11.44
N ILE A 207 -20.19 8.59 11.94
CA ILE A 207 -19.23 9.12 12.92
C ILE A 207 -18.34 10.20 12.28
N VAL A 208 -17.93 9.98 11.04
CA VAL A 208 -17.02 10.89 10.32
C VAL A 208 -17.71 12.17 9.86
N THR A 209 -19.03 12.14 9.66
CA THR A 209 -19.82 13.31 9.21
C THR A 209 -20.49 14.09 10.35
N ALA A 210 -20.39 13.61 11.59
CA ALA A 210 -20.93 14.26 12.79
C ALA A 210 -19.97 15.29 13.38
#